data_f8ebc23fe149b1d573d0df8a9e90b26e
#
_entry.id   f8ebc23fe149b1d573d0df8a9e90b26e
#
_cell.length_a   1.000
_cell.length_b   1.000
_cell.length_c   1.000
_cell.angle_alpha   90.00
_cell.angle_beta   90.00
_cell.angle_gamma   90.00
#
_symmetry.space_group_name_H-M   'P 1'
#
loop_
_entity.id
_entity.type
_entity.pdbx_description
1 polymer ?
#
loop_
_entity_poly.entity_id
_entity_poly.type
_entity_poly.pdbx_seq_one_letter_code
_entity_poly.pdbx_strand_id
1 'polypeptide(L)'
;GDKYQYSNVNYNILGLIIQTVSGQSYESYIQEHILDPLEMRHTFTSQDVAFQDGMVKGHTLWFGIPIPKEVPYNRGNLPSGYILSSAEDMSHFVIAQLNGGQYNDVSVLSPQGTETMHQPAVKMGDSEEFYGMAWHIESVFGKTAVFHNGDNANFQTHVLMLTDESLGVVILMNAEGLTLASAANQISRGVAAILLGLQPQPFVLPVAGMALMVGSVLVPILISSLWIGWMLFRFLRRQKRGLQAKRGAWWYSWVVVLPLVIDIGLLL
;
A
#
# COMPACT_ATOMS: atom_id res chain seq x y z
N GLY A 1 10.68 23.58 -0.70
CA GLY A 1 10.16 23.43 -2.03
C GLY A 1 8.85 24.15 -2.21
N ASP A 2 8.59 24.66 -3.40
CA ASP A 2 7.39 25.47 -3.66
C ASP A 2 6.15 24.60 -3.95
N LYS A 3 6.35 23.30 -4.13
CA LYS A 3 5.27 22.33 -4.42
C LYS A 3 5.53 20.99 -3.77
N TYR A 4 4.46 20.36 -3.32
CA TYR A 4 4.50 18.98 -2.86
C TYR A 4 4.83 18.03 -4.04
N GLN A 5 5.83 17.18 -3.84
CA GLN A 5 6.17 16.06 -4.72
C GLN A 5 6.69 14.90 -3.87
N TYR A 6 5.87 13.85 -3.72
CA TYR A 6 6.27 12.66 -2.98
C TYR A 6 7.43 11.94 -3.65
N SER A 7 8.44 11.55 -2.87
CA SER A 7 9.59 10.83 -3.38
C SER A 7 10.24 9.92 -2.34
N ASN A 8 10.16 8.62 -2.55
CA ASN A 8 10.88 7.62 -1.75
C ASN A 8 12.41 7.80 -1.82
N VAL A 9 12.92 8.34 -2.93
CA VAL A 9 14.35 8.59 -3.12
C VAL A 9 14.90 9.56 -2.08
N ASN A 10 14.11 10.53 -1.63
CA ASN A 10 14.54 11.46 -0.58
C ASN A 10 14.89 10.71 0.71
N TYR A 11 14.08 9.75 1.12
CA TYR A 11 14.30 8.96 2.33
C TYR A 11 15.47 7.98 2.17
N ASN A 12 15.65 7.42 0.96
CA ASN A 12 16.83 6.59 0.68
C ASN A 12 18.13 7.42 0.77
N ILE A 13 18.11 8.67 0.31
CA ILE A 13 19.24 9.61 0.46
C ILE A 13 19.47 9.93 1.94
N LEU A 14 18.41 10.18 2.72
CA LEU A 14 18.55 10.39 4.16
C LEU A 14 19.18 9.17 4.86
N GLY A 15 18.79 7.95 4.46
CA GLY A 15 19.45 6.72 4.94
C GLY A 15 20.95 6.69 4.65
N LEU A 16 21.37 7.11 3.45
CA LEU A 16 22.80 7.24 3.10
C LEU A 16 23.52 8.32 3.91
N ILE A 17 22.84 9.44 4.20
CA ILE A 17 23.39 10.51 5.05
C ILE A 17 23.61 9.98 6.47
N ILE A 18 22.64 9.24 7.03
CA ILE A 18 22.78 8.61 8.34
C ILE A 18 24.00 7.71 8.38
N GLN A 19 24.18 6.82 7.38
CA GLN A 19 25.35 5.93 7.29
C GLN A 19 26.65 6.73 7.22
N THR A 20 26.68 7.80 6.43
CA THR A 20 27.90 8.59 6.23
C THR A 20 28.29 9.37 7.47
N VAL A 21 27.31 9.95 8.18
CA VAL A 21 27.55 10.80 9.35
C VAL A 21 27.84 9.97 10.60
N SER A 22 27.12 8.86 10.78
CA SER A 22 27.28 7.99 11.95
C SER A 22 28.47 7.03 11.85
N GLY A 23 28.89 6.69 10.63
CA GLY A 23 29.88 5.63 10.38
C GLY A 23 29.32 4.22 10.59
N GLN A 24 28.02 4.07 10.82
CA GLN A 24 27.31 2.80 11.01
C GLN A 24 26.48 2.45 9.77
N SER A 25 26.10 1.17 9.60
CA SER A 25 25.05 0.84 8.62
C SER A 25 23.71 1.44 9.06
N TYR A 26 22.83 1.73 8.10
CA TYR A 26 21.49 2.24 8.40
C TYR A 26 20.72 1.28 9.34
N GLU A 27 20.82 -0.01 9.09
CA GLU A 27 20.21 -1.06 9.91
C GLU A 27 20.71 -1.02 11.36
N SER A 28 22.03 -0.94 11.56
CA SER A 28 22.61 -0.87 12.91
C SER A 28 22.21 0.40 13.63
N TYR A 29 22.21 1.52 12.91
CA TYR A 29 21.83 2.81 13.48
C TYR A 29 20.37 2.82 13.96
N ILE A 30 19.45 2.34 13.11
CA ILE A 30 18.02 2.26 13.46
C ILE A 30 17.79 1.28 14.62
N GLN A 31 18.48 0.14 14.62
CA GLN A 31 18.38 -0.83 15.71
C GLN A 31 18.78 -0.18 17.04
N GLU A 32 19.97 0.41 17.10
CA GLU A 32 20.54 0.95 18.33
C GLU A 32 19.82 2.21 18.84
N HIS A 33 19.39 3.10 17.92
CA HIS A 33 18.90 4.41 18.30
C HIS A 33 17.37 4.57 18.28
N ILE A 34 16.66 3.64 17.68
CA ILE A 34 15.19 3.70 17.58
C ILE A 34 14.54 2.40 18.10
N LEU A 35 14.90 1.24 17.53
CA LEU A 35 14.14 0.00 17.81
C LEU A 35 14.39 -0.50 19.24
N ASP A 36 15.64 -0.61 19.66
CA ASP A 36 15.99 -1.06 21.02
C ASP A 36 15.47 -0.11 22.09
N PRO A 37 15.68 1.23 22.00
CA PRO A 37 15.14 2.18 22.96
C PRO A 37 13.62 2.18 23.06
N LEU A 38 12.89 1.92 21.97
CA LEU A 38 11.44 1.81 21.94
C LEU A 38 10.93 0.40 22.23
N GLU A 39 11.81 -0.54 22.58
CA GLU A 39 11.49 -1.94 22.85
C GLU A 39 10.73 -2.63 21.68
N MET A 40 11.04 -2.25 20.43
CA MET A 40 10.43 -2.76 19.21
C MET A 40 11.08 -4.09 18.80
N ARG A 41 10.80 -5.16 19.56
CA ARG A 41 11.49 -6.47 19.46
C ARG A 41 11.06 -7.32 18.26
N HIS A 42 9.91 -7.04 17.69
CA HIS A 42 9.35 -7.69 16.51
C HIS A 42 9.34 -6.73 15.30
N THR A 43 10.40 -5.88 15.24
CA THR A 43 10.63 -4.95 14.13
C THR A 43 11.99 -5.22 13.51
N PHE A 44 12.02 -5.41 12.20
CA PHE A 44 13.20 -5.93 11.51
C PHE A 44 13.53 -5.11 10.27
N THR A 45 14.82 -5.01 10.03
CA THR A 45 15.42 -4.43 8.81
C THR A 45 15.86 -5.53 7.81
N SER A 46 15.52 -6.79 8.07
CA SER A 46 15.80 -7.96 7.24
C SER A 46 14.57 -8.86 7.16
N GLN A 47 14.16 -9.19 5.94
CA GLN A 47 13.02 -10.08 5.71
C GLN A 47 13.26 -11.50 6.20
N ASP A 48 14.48 -12.01 6.06
CA ASP A 48 14.83 -13.37 6.51
C ASP A 48 14.70 -13.51 8.03
N VAL A 49 15.13 -12.49 8.78
CA VAL A 49 14.98 -12.44 10.24
C VAL A 49 13.51 -12.34 10.63
N ALA A 50 12.74 -11.49 9.94
CA ALA A 50 11.32 -11.35 10.19
C ALA A 50 10.55 -12.66 9.96
N PHE A 51 10.89 -13.42 8.91
CA PHE A 51 10.28 -14.74 8.68
C PHE A 51 10.62 -15.75 9.78
N GLN A 52 11.85 -15.71 10.32
CA GLN A 52 12.22 -16.58 11.45
C GLN A 52 11.45 -16.22 12.72
N ASP A 53 11.07 -14.95 12.89
CA ASP A 53 10.26 -14.47 14.01
C ASP A 53 8.75 -14.63 13.79
N GLY A 54 8.31 -15.19 12.68
CA GLY A 54 6.91 -15.50 12.42
C GLY A 54 6.18 -14.47 11.55
N MET A 55 6.89 -13.68 10.73
CA MET A 55 6.26 -12.79 9.76
C MET A 55 5.21 -13.51 8.92
N VAL A 56 4.03 -12.95 8.84
CA VAL A 56 2.93 -13.49 8.03
C VAL A 56 3.18 -13.29 6.53
N LYS A 57 2.61 -14.17 5.72
CA LYS A 57 2.64 -13.99 4.26
C LYS A 57 1.74 -12.84 3.85
N GLY A 58 2.25 -12.03 2.92
CA GLY A 58 1.46 -10.98 2.28
C GLY A 58 0.63 -11.52 1.12
N HIS A 59 -0.44 -10.82 0.79
CA HIS A 59 -1.40 -11.20 -0.25
C HIS A 59 -1.67 -10.03 -1.19
N THR A 60 -1.93 -10.34 -2.46
CA THR A 60 -2.56 -9.39 -3.38
C THR A 60 -3.99 -9.84 -3.66
N LEU A 61 -4.90 -8.89 -3.80
CA LEU A 61 -6.29 -9.22 -4.13
C LEU A 61 -6.44 -9.36 -5.65
N TRP A 62 -6.73 -10.57 -6.09
CA TRP A 62 -7.10 -10.85 -7.46
C TRP A 62 -8.61 -11.03 -7.55
N PHE A 63 -9.31 -10.07 -8.13
CA PHE A 63 -10.79 -10.00 -8.15
C PHE A 63 -11.44 -10.18 -6.76
N GLY A 64 -10.81 -9.62 -5.71
CA GLY A 64 -11.30 -9.74 -4.33
C GLY A 64 -10.90 -11.03 -3.60
N ILE A 65 -10.19 -11.94 -4.26
CA ILE A 65 -9.67 -13.18 -3.67
C ILE A 65 -8.22 -12.93 -3.23
N PRO A 66 -7.86 -13.15 -1.96
CA PRO A 66 -6.50 -12.99 -1.49
C PRO A 66 -5.60 -14.13 -2.03
N ILE A 67 -4.62 -13.77 -2.83
CA ILE A 67 -3.62 -14.68 -3.37
C ILE A 67 -2.28 -14.38 -2.67
N PRO A 68 -1.63 -15.36 -2.04
CA PRO A 68 -0.31 -15.16 -1.47
C PRO A 68 0.68 -14.65 -2.52
N LYS A 69 1.39 -13.58 -2.19
CA LYS A 69 2.38 -12.98 -3.09
C LYS A 69 3.68 -12.71 -2.34
N GLU A 70 4.75 -13.27 -2.84
CA GLU A 70 6.08 -12.91 -2.39
C GLU A 70 6.58 -11.71 -3.19
N VAL A 71 7.05 -10.69 -2.48
CA VAL A 71 7.66 -9.51 -3.08
C VAL A 71 9.13 -9.51 -2.68
N PRO A 72 10.05 -9.40 -3.65
CA PRO A 72 11.47 -9.35 -3.34
C PRO A 72 11.77 -8.18 -2.39
N TYR A 73 12.45 -8.47 -1.28
CA TYR A 73 12.89 -7.47 -0.34
C TYR A 73 13.97 -6.60 -0.99
N ASN A 74 13.77 -5.29 -0.99
CA ASN A 74 14.70 -4.34 -1.57
C ASN A 74 15.39 -3.52 -0.47
N ARG A 75 16.59 -3.95 -0.08
CA ARG A 75 17.41 -3.24 0.93
C ARG A 75 17.67 -1.78 0.57
N GLY A 76 17.77 -1.44 -0.71
CA GLY A 76 17.97 -0.05 -1.15
C GLY A 76 16.79 0.87 -0.82
N ASN A 77 15.60 0.31 -0.62
CA ASN A 77 14.39 1.02 -0.23
C ASN A 77 14.06 0.89 1.27
N LEU A 78 14.96 0.30 2.07
CA LEU A 78 14.74 0.14 3.51
C LEU A 78 14.41 1.45 4.21
N PRO A 79 15.12 2.57 3.98
CA PRO A 79 14.79 3.84 4.64
C PRO A 79 13.46 4.45 4.22
N SER A 80 12.94 4.08 3.06
CA SER A 80 11.72 4.67 2.50
C SER A 80 10.44 3.85 2.73
N GLY A 81 10.55 2.55 3.17
CA GLY A 81 9.31 1.79 3.36
C GLY A 81 9.45 0.28 3.47
N TYR A 82 10.63 -0.25 3.77
CA TYR A 82 10.86 -1.71 3.87
C TYR A 82 11.20 -2.18 5.29
N ILE A 83 10.95 -1.38 6.31
CA ILE A 83 10.99 -1.82 7.71
C ILE A 83 9.76 -2.71 7.95
N LEU A 84 9.98 -3.87 8.56
CA LEU A 84 8.95 -4.86 8.88
C LEU A 84 8.65 -4.79 10.37
N SER A 85 7.39 -4.68 10.76
CA SER A 85 7.02 -4.45 12.16
C SER A 85 5.73 -5.17 12.56
N SER A 86 5.52 -5.31 13.86
CA SER A 86 4.25 -5.72 14.47
C SER A 86 3.40 -4.50 14.86
N ALA A 87 2.10 -4.72 15.07
CA ALA A 87 1.21 -3.66 15.53
C ALA A 87 1.54 -3.22 16.97
N GLU A 88 2.05 -4.14 17.80
CA GLU A 88 2.50 -3.86 19.15
C GLU A 88 3.72 -2.91 19.14
N ASP A 89 4.76 -3.26 18.40
CA ASP A 89 5.96 -2.42 18.27
C ASP A 89 5.65 -1.05 17.67
N MET A 90 4.80 -1.01 16.65
CA MET A 90 4.34 0.27 16.08
C MET A 90 3.55 1.11 17.07
N SER A 91 2.89 0.49 18.08
CA SER A 91 2.25 1.25 19.15
C SER A 91 3.27 1.95 20.06
N HIS A 92 4.43 1.35 20.33
CA HIS A 92 5.52 1.99 21.07
C HIS A 92 6.06 3.22 20.32
N PHE A 93 6.27 3.08 19.01
CA PHE A 93 6.67 4.21 18.16
C PHE A 93 5.63 5.33 18.17
N VAL A 94 4.34 5.01 18.06
CA VAL A 94 3.24 5.99 18.09
C VAL A 94 3.13 6.66 19.45
N ILE A 95 3.31 5.92 20.56
CA ILE A 95 3.36 6.50 21.91
C ILE A 95 4.52 7.49 22.02
N ALA A 96 5.71 7.14 21.53
CA ALA A 96 6.84 8.06 21.50
C ALA A 96 6.51 9.34 20.70
N GLN A 97 5.90 9.20 19.53
CA GLN A 97 5.50 10.35 18.70
C GLN A 97 4.47 11.27 19.40
N LEU A 98 3.51 10.70 20.11
CA LEU A 98 2.48 11.44 20.85
C LEU A 98 3.02 12.04 22.18
N ASN A 99 4.10 11.48 22.71
CA ASN A 99 4.71 11.87 23.99
C ASN A 99 6.03 12.65 23.81
N GLY A 100 6.12 13.48 22.77
CA GLY A 100 7.28 14.36 22.56
C GLY A 100 8.60 13.62 22.32
N GLY A 101 8.55 12.45 21.67
CA GLY A 101 9.72 11.62 21.34
C GLY A 101 10.13 10.65 22.44
N GLN A 102 9.31 10.48 23.49
CA GLN A 102 9.64 9.66 24.65
C GLN A 102 8.74 8.43 24.78
N TYR A 103 9.34 7.28 25.00
CA TYR A 103 8.67 6.02 25.36
C TYR A 103 9.25 5.53 26.69
N ASN A 104 8.40 5.29 27.70
CA ASN A 104 8.82 5.05 29.08
C ASN A 104 9.78 6.15 29.54
N ASP A 105 10.97 5.77 30.01
CA ASP A 105 12.01 6.71 30.50
C ASP A 105 13.07 7.06 29.45
N VAL A 106 12.87 6.61 28.17
CA VAL A 106 13.84 6.79 27.09
C VAL A 106 13.31 7.77 26.04
N SER A 107 14.14 8.72 25.63
CA SER A 107 13.84 9.69 24.59
C SER A 107 14.65 9.37 23.34
N VAL A 108 13.98 9.12 22.21
CA VAL A 108 14.59 8.92 20.88
C VAL A 108 14.62 10.19 20.05
N LEU A 109 13.83 11.18 20.44
CA LEU A 109 13.79 12.50 19.81
C LEU A 109 13.45 13.54 20.87
N SER A 110 13.90 14.78 20.70
CA SER A 110 13.50 15.87 21.58
C SER A 110 12.04 16.28 21.36
N PRO A 111 11.33 16.80 22.37
CA PRO A 111 9.96 17.32 22.18
C PRO A 111 9.87 18.34 21.06
N GLN A 112 10.83 19.24 20.95
CA GLN A 112 10.90 20.24 19.87
C GLN A 112 11.09 19.56 18.49
N GLY A 113 11.88 18.47 18.41
CA GLY A 113 12.07 17.70 17.19
C GLY A 113 10.76 17.04 16.76
N THR A 114 10.04 16.41 17.69
CA THR A 114 8.72 15.80 17.43
C THR A 114 7.71 16.83 16.94
N GLU A 115 7.61 17.97 17.63
CA GLU A 115 6.75 19.08 17.23
C GLU A 115 7.09 19.57 15.81
N THR A 116 8.37 19.73 15.51
CA THR A 116 8.83 20.15 14.18
C THR A 116 8.43 19.15 13.09
N MET A 117 8.51 17.86 13.37
CA MET A 117 8.09 16.81 12.42
C MET A 117 6.60 16.87 12.11
N HIS A 118 5.78 17.22 13.09
CA HIS A 118 4.33 17.29 12.97
C HIS A 118 3.81 18.65 12.44
N GLN A 119 4.69 19.61 12.15
CA GLN A 119 4.28 20.90 11.58
C GLN A 119 3.94 20.79 10.10
N PRO A 120 2.85 21.40 9.62
CA PRO A 120 2.53 21.50 8.21
C PRO A 120 3.61 22.34 7.50
N ALA A 121 4.26 21.74 6.47
CA ALA A 121 5.34 22.41 5.74
C ALA A 121 4.93 22.80 4.33
N VAL A 122 4.21 21.94 3.58
CA VAL A 122 3.79 22.22 2.22
C VAL A 122 2.36 21.73 1.99
N LYS A 123 1.54 22.55 1.33
CA LYS A 123 0.15 22.18 1.00
C LYS A 123 0.11 21.17 -0.14
N MET A 124 -0.75 20.18 -0.03
CA MET A 124 -0.90 19.12 -1.03
C MET A 124 -1.96 19.47 -2.08
N GLY A 125 -1.53 20.13 -3.15
CA GLY A 125 -2.43 20.56 -4.22
C GLY A 125 -3.49 21.54 -3.72
N ASP A 126 -4.74 21.32 -4.13
CA ASP A 126 -5.91 22.17 -3.75
C ASP A 126 -6.63 21.65 -2.49
N SER A 127 -6.16 20.54 -1.88
CA SER A 127 -6.75 19.98 -0.66
C SER A 127 -6.41 20.84 0.57
N GLU A 128 -7.08 20.60 1.69
CA GLU A 128 -6.74 21.17 3.00
C GLU A 128 -5.73 20.29 3.78
N GLU A 129 -5.08 19.39 3.08
CA GLU A 129 -4.04 18.50 3.58
C GLU A 129 -2.66 19.10 3.35
N PHE A 130 -1.79 18.95 4.34
CA PHE A 130 -0.39 19.38 4.29
C PHE A 130 0.54 18.18 4.45
N TYR A 131 1.77 18.35 4.01
CA TYR A 131 2.84 17.41 4.25
C TYR A 131 3.95 18.08 5.07
N GLY A 132 4.35 17.44 6.16
CA GLY A 132 5.45 17.85 7.04
C GLY A 132 6.71 17.02 6.79
N MET A 133 7.44 16.69 7.85
CA MET A 133 8.59 15.76 7.76
C MET A 133 8.09 14.32 7.83
N ALA A 134 7.81 13.72 6.67
CA ALA A 134 7.28 12.37 6.49
C ALA A 134 5.85 12.14 7.02
N TRP A 135 5.13 13.19 7.35
CA TRP A 135 3.76 13.08 7.85
C TRP A 135 2.78 13.89 7.03
N HIS A 136 1.62 13.31 6.78
CA HIS A 136 0.45 14.02 6.32
C HIS A 136 -0.24 14.69 7.51
N ILE A 137 -0.69 15.91 7.34
CA ILE A 137 -1.37 16.69 8.38
C ILE A 137 -2.67 17.25 7.82
N GLU A 138 -3.77 16.94 8.48
CA GLU A 138 -5.11 17.46 8.14
C GLU A 138 -6.01 17.58 9.39
N SER A 139 -7.23 18.06 9.21
CA SER A 139 -8.24 18.04 10.26
C SER A 139 -9.15 16.83 10.13
N VAL A 140 -9.18 15.97 11.15
CA VAL A 140 -10.08 14.82 11.25
C VAL A 140 -10.95 14.97 12.50
N PHE A 141 -12.27 14.95 12.36
CA PHE A 141 -13.24 15.20 13.43
C PHE A 141 -13.03 16.54 14.15
N GLY A 142 -12.50 17.55 13.45
CA GLY A 142 -12.15 18.85 14.03
C GLY A 142 -10.89 18.85 14.89
N LYS A 143 -10.10 17.79 14.85
CA LYS A 143 -8.82 17.61 15.57
C LYS A 143 -7.65 17.57 14.59
N THR A 144 -6.46 17.95 15.05
CA THR A 144 -5.23 17.81 14.27
C THR A 144 -4.88 16.32 14.12
N ALA A 145 -4.90 15.85 12.90
CA ALA A 145 -4.49 14.49 12.54
C ALA A 145 -3.13 14.52 11.85
N VAL A 146 -2.21 13.70 12.36
CA VAL A 146 -0.89 13.42 11.81
C VAL A 146 -0.90 11.95 11.41
N PHE A 147 -0.66 11.63 10.14
CA PHE A 147 -0.79 10.26 9.65
C PHE A 147 0.16 9.95 8.51
N HIS A 148 0.36 8.66 8.24
CA HIS A 148 1.02 8.19 7.01
C HIS A 148 0.47 6.82 6.59
N ASN A 149 0.38 6.62 5.28
CA ASN A 149 0.05 5.34 4.67
C ASN A 149 1.31 4.57 4.33
N GLY A 150 1.21 3.23 4.27
CA GLY A 150 2.21 2.38 3.65
C GLY A 150 1.53 1.43 2.67
N ASP A 151 2.02 1.41 1.44
CA ASP A 151 1.50 0.55 0.38
C ASP A 151 2.66 -0.17 -0.29
N ASN A 152 2.72 -1.48 -0.10
CA ASN A 152 3.57 -2.40 -0.82
C ASN A 152 2.69 -3.40 -1.57
N ALA A 153 3.24 -4.08 -2.56
CA ALA A 153 2.45 -4.94 -3.45
C ALA A 153 1.72 -6.13 -2.76
N ASN A 154 1.86 -6.30 -1.46
CA ASN A 154 1.26 -7.39 -0.68
C ASN A 154 0.94 -7.02 0.78
N PHE A 155 1.20 -5.77 1.18
CA PHE A 155 0.89 -5.22 2.50
C PHE A 155 0.39 -3.80 2.39
N GLN A 156 -0.55 -3.43 3.25
CA GLN A 156 -1.02 -2.07 3.44
C GLN A 156 -0.96 -1.69 4.91
N THR A 157 -0.55 -0.47 5.21
CA THR A 157 -0.46 0.03 6.56
C THR A 157 -1.03 1.44 6.68
N HIS A 158 -1.48 1.80 7.87
CA HIS A 158 -1.86 3.16 8.19
C HIS A 158 -1.58 3.47 9.65
N VAL A 159 -0.90 4.57 9.90
CA VAL A 159 -0.72 5.15 11.21
C VAL A 159 -1.51 6.46 11.27
N LEU A 160 -2.36 6.62 12.26
CA LEU A 160 -3.13 7.84 12.53
C LEU A 160 -2.88 8.28 13.96
N MET A 161 -2.51 9.53 14.15
CA MET A 161 -2.36 10.17 15.45
C MET A 161 -3.28 11.40 15.50
N LEU A 162 -4.09 11.50 16.53
CA LEU A 162 -4.84 12.71 16.89
C LEU A 162 -4.09 13.35 18.04
N THR A 163 -3.21 14.30 17.73
CA THR A 163 -2.22 14.85 18.67
C THR A 163 -2.87 15.57 19.84
N ASP A 164 -3.97 16.28 19.60
CA ASP A 164 -4.72 16.99 20.63
C ASP A 164 -5.39 16.05 21.65
N GLU A 165 -5.62 14.80 21.27
CA GLU A 165 -6.30 13.77 22.10
C GLU A 165 -5.32 12.73 22.65
N SER A 166 -4.03 12.81 22.32
CA SER A 166 -3.03 11.77 22.61
C SER A 166 -3.49 10.37 22.21
N LEU A 167 -4.22 10.29 21.08
CA LEU A 167 -4.80 9.07 20.53
C LEU A 167 -4.03 8.62 19.31
N GLY A 168 -3.59 7.37 19.27
CA GLY A 168 -2.96 6.76 18.11
C GLY A 168 -3.65 5.47 17.69
N VAL A 169 -3.74 5.25 16.38
CA VAL A 169 -4.28 4.02 15.79
C VAL A 169 -3.30 3.51 14.74
N VAL A 170 -2.92 2.25 14.85
CA VAL A 170 -2.06 1.55 13.88
C VAL A 170 -2.88 0.44 13.24
N ILE A 171 -2.88 0.41 11.93
CA ILE A 171 -3.49 -0.67 11.13
C ILE A 171 -2.39 -1.29 10.26
N LEU A 172 -2.15 -2.58 10.42
CA LEU A 172 -1.27 -3.38 9.58
C LEU A 172 -2.10 -4.46 8.90
N MET A 173 -2.09 -4.48 7.58
CA MET A 173 -2.83 -5.45 6.77
C MET A 173 -1.86 -6.23 5.91
N ASN A 174 -1.94 -7.56 5.94
CA ASN A 174 -1.16 -8.45 5.09
C ASN A 174 -1.83 -8.72 3.74
N ALA A 175 -2.52 -7.72 3.22
CA ALA A 175 -3.15 -7.75 1.90
C ALA A 175 -3.10 -6.36 1.27
N GLU A 176 -2.92 -6.33 -0.05
CA GLU A 176 -2.95 -5.12 -0.86
C GLU A 176 -3.80 -5.38 -2.12
N GLY A 177 -4.39 -4.32 -2.67
CA GLY A 177 -5.15 -4.33 -3.92
C GLY A 177 -6.00 -3.10 -4.08
N LEU A 178 -6.37 -2.78 -5.32
CA LEU A 178 -7.17 -1.59 -5.66
C LEU A 178 -8.47 -1.48 -4.84
N THR A 179 -9.03 -2.61 -4.41
CA THR A 179 -10.25 -2.67 -3.59
C THR A 179 -10.01 -2.33 -2.13
N LEU A 180 -8.74 -2.34 -1.69
CA LEU A 180 -8.30 -2.02 -0.34
C LEU A 180 -7.56 -0.69 -0.23
N ALA A 181 -7.37 0.03 -1.34
CA ALA A 181 -6.51 1.22 -1.41
C ALA A 181 -6.79 2.29 -0.34
N SER A 182 -8.01 2.32 0.23
CA SER A 182 -8.37 3.22 1.33
C SER A 182 -8.82 2.48 2.59
N ALA A 183 -8.74 1.15 2.62
CA ALA A 183 -9.32 0.36 3.71
C ALA A 183 -8.63 0.64 5.05
N ALA A 184 -7.30 0.61 5.10
CA ALA A 184 -6.55 0.88 6.31
C ALA A 184 -6.84 2.28 6.88
N ASN A 185 -6.96 3.30 6.02
CA ASN A 185 -7.34 4.66 6.40
C ASN A 185 -8.78 4.70 6.95
N GLN A 186 -9.76 4.12 6.24
CA GLN A 186 -11.15 4.11 6.71
C GLN A 186 -11.30 3.36 8.05
N ILE A 187 -10.60 2.23 8.22
CA ILE A 187 -10.61 1.47 9.46
C ILE A 187 -10.01 2.28 10.61
N SER A 188 -8.84 2.90 10.41
CA SER A 188 -8.20 3.70 11.46
C SER A 188 -9.05 4.89 11.90
N ARG A 189 -9.68 5.60 10.95
CA ARG A 189 -10.62 6.69 11.26
C ARG A 189 -11.90 6.18 11.96
N GLY A 190 -12.40 5.01 11.54
CA GLY A 190 -13.55 4.37 12.19
C GLY A 190 -13.25 4.00 13.65
N VAL A 191 -12.07 3.42 13.90
CA VAL A 191 -11.61 3.10 15.27
C VAL A 191 -11.43 4.38 16.09
N ALA A 192 -10.77 5.41 15.54
CA ALA A 192 -10.60 6.69 16.21
C ALA A 192 -11.95 7.35 16.56
N ALA A 193 -12.92 7.33 15.63
CA ALA A 193 -14.27 7.84 15.89
C ALA A 193 -14.93 7.14 17.09
N ILE A 194 -14.89 5.80 17.13
CA ILE A 194 -15.46 5.02 18.23
C ILE A 194 -14.78 5.38 19.56
N LEU A 195 -13.44 5.49 19.58
CA LEU A 195 -12.70 5.85 20.79
C LEU A 195 -13.01 7.27 21.30
N LEU A 196 -13.38 8.17 20.38
CA LEU A 196 -13.84 9.52 20.71
C LEU A 196 -15.34 9.59 21.07
N GLY A 197 -16.04 8.47 21.07
CA GLY A 197 -17.49 8.43 21.30
C GLY A 197 -18.33 8.96 20.13
N LEU A 198 -17.74 9.05 18.95
CA LEU A 198 -18.40 9.49 17.72
C LEU A 198 -18.92 8.29 16.91
N GLN A 199 -19.88 8.56 16.02
CA GLN A 199 -20.34 7.54 15.09
C GLN A 199 -19.31 7.38 13.94
N PRO A 200 -18.81 6.15 13.68
CA PRO A 200 -17.91 5.92 12.56
C PRO A 200 -18.65 6.15 11.23
N GLN A 201 -17.94 6.67 10.25
CA GLN A 201 -18.47 6.74 8.89
C GLN A 201 -18.66 5.34 8.32
N PRO A 202 -19.69 5.12 7.48
CA PRO A 202 -19.88 3.84 6.80
C PRO A 202 -18.64 3.48 5.98
N PHE A 203 -18.23 2.22 6.03
CA PHE A 203 -17.13 1.73 5.21
C PHE A 203 -17.55 1.75 3.72
N VAL A 204 -16.80 2.47 2.92
CA VAL A 204 -17.07 2.65 1.48
C VAL A 204 -16.12 1.79 0.67
N LEU A 205 -16.64 0.74 0.04
CA LEU A 205 -15.90 -0.01 -0.97
C LEU A 205 -15.81 0.81 -2.27
N PRO A 206 -14.68 0.81 -2.97
CA PRO A 206 -14.52 1.49 -4.26
C PRO A 206 -15.21 0.71 -5.39
N VAL A 207 -16.53 0.48 -5.26
CA VAL A 207 -17.32 -0.37 -6.17
C VAL A 207 -17.21 0.07 -7.62
N ALA A 208 -17.15 1.38 -7.89
CA ALA A 208 -16.98 1.89 -9.25
C ALA A 208 -15.61 1.49 -9.85
N GLY A 209 -14.54 1.61 -9.06
CA GLY A 209 -13.21 1.15 -9.47
C GLY A 209 -13.16 -0.35 -9.69
N MET A 210 -13.80 -1.13 -8.79
CA MET A 210 -13.94 -2.59 -8.94
C MET A 210 -14.70 -2.95 -10.23
N ALA A 211 -15.83 -2.31 -10.49
CA ALA A 211 -16.64 -2.55 -11.69
C ALA A 211 -15.87 -2.20 -12.97
N LEU A 212 -15.12 -1.10 -12.97
CA LEU A 212 -14.25 -0.72 -14.09
C LEU A 212 -13.14 -1.75 -14.31
N MET A 213 -12.46 -2.19 -13.24
CA MET A 213 -11.39 -3.20 -13.32
C MET A 213 -11.94 -4.54 -13.85
N VAL A 214 -13.01 -5.05 -13.25
CA VAL A 214 -13.66 -6.29 -13.71
C VAL A 214 -14.18 -6.13 -15.13
N GLY A 215 -14.80 -5.01 -15.45
CA GLY A 215 -15.31 -4.70 -16.78
C GLY A 215 -14.21 -4.63 -17.85
N SER A 216 -13.06 -4.04 -17.52
CA SER A 216 -11.91 -3.93 -18.45
C SER A 216 -11.32 -5.29 -18.84
N VAL A 217 -11.51 -6.32 -18.02
CA VAL A 217 -11.08 -7.70 -18.30
C VAL A 217 -12.21 -8.52 -18.92
N LEU A 218 -13.39 -8.54 -18.30
CA LEU A 218 -14.49 -9.40 -18.72
C LEU A 218 -15.13 -8.96 -20.05
N VAL A 219 -15.22 -7.67 -20.32
CA VAL A 219 -15.84 -7.17 -21.56
C VAL A 219 -15.04 -7.57 -22.80
N PRO A 220 -13.71 -7.39 -22.88
CA PRO A 220 -12.93 -7.90 -24.00
C PRO A 220 -13.04 -9.42 -24.18
N ILE A 221 -12.96 -10.19 -23.07
CA ILE A 221 -13.12 -11.66 -23.12
C ILE A 221 -14.49 -12.07 -23.67
N LEU A 222 -15.54 -11.39 -23.26
CA LEU A 222 -16.90 -11.65 -23.78
C LEU A 222 -17.00 -11.33 -25.27
N ILE A 223 -16.47 -10.18 -25.70
CA ILE A 223 -16.48 -9.76 -27.09
C ILE A 223 -15.69 -10.75 -27.96
N SER A 224 -14.50 -11.15 -27.56
CA SER A 224 -13.67 -12.11 -28.29
C SER A 224 -14.32 -13.49 -28.36
N SER A 225 -14.92 -13.95 -27.25
CA SER A 225 -15.65 -15.22 -27.20
C SER A 225 -16.86 -15.23 -28.17
N LEU A 226 -17.65 -14.15 -28.16
CA LEU A 226 -18.76 -13.99 -29.08
C LEU A 226 -18.30 -13.94 -30.55
N TRP A 227 -17.20 -13.23 -30.80
CA TRP A 227 -16.58 -13.17 -32.13
C TRP A 227 -16.11 -14.54 -32.59
N ILE A 228 -15.41 -15.30 -31.80
CA ILE A 228 -14.94 -16.65 -32.07
C ILE A 228 -16.16 -17.58 -32.36
N GLY A 229 -17.18 -17.53 -31.48
CA GLY A 229 -18.41 -18.29 -31.64
C GLY A 229 -19.14 -18.00 -32.97
N TRP A 230 -19.26 -16.71 -33.34
CA TRP A 230 -19.85 -16.29 -34.60
C TRP A 230 -19.03 -16.76 -35.81
N MET A 231 -17.71 -16.69 -35.74
CA MET A 231 -16.82 -17.15 -36.79
C MET A 231 -16.91 -18.67 -37.00
N LEU A 232 -16.92 -19.44 -35.88
CA LEU A 232 -17.15 -20.91 -35.94
C LEU A 232 -18.50 -21.26 -36.52
N PHE A 233 -19.56 -20.56 -36.08
CA PHE A 233 -20.90 -20.76 -36.64
C PHE A 233 -20.94 -20.52 -38.17
N ARG A 234 -20.35 -19.42 -38.65
CA ARG A 234 -20.24 -19.09 -40.07
C ARG A 234 -19.43 -20.15 -40.84
N PHE A 235 -18.36 -20.66 -40.24
CA PHE A 235 -17.54 -21.71 -40.83
C PHE A 235 -18.32 -23.02 -41.00
N LEU A 236 -18.96 -23.50 -39.91
CA LEU A 236 -19.77 -24.72 -39.92
C LEU A 236 -20.94 -24.63 -40.91
N ARG A 237 -21.61 -23.47 -40.98
CA ARG A 237 -22.70 -23.24 -41.95
C ARG A 237 -22.22 -23.25 -43.40
N ARG A 238 -21.00 -22.77 -43.68
CA ARG A 238 -20.41 -22.84 -45.04
C ARG A 238 -20.02 -24.27 -45.42
N GLN A 239 -19.43 -25.03 -44.49
CA GLN A 239 -19.14 -26.46 -44.74
C GLN A 239 -20.40 -27.24 -45.07
N LYS A 240 -21.51 -27.06 -44.34
CA LYS A 240 -22.80 -27.71 -44.64
C LYS A 240 -23.36 -27.34 -46.02
N ARG A 241 -22.96 -26.21 -46.60
CA ARG A 241 -23.36 -25.75 -47.95
C ARG A 241 -22.39 -26.16 -49.06
N GLY A 242 -21.39 -27.02 -48.76
CA GLY A 242 -20.41 -27.49 -49.76
C GLY A 242 -19.44 -26.40 -50.25
N LEU A 243 -19.40 -25.23 -49.57
CA LEU A 243 -18.51 -24.13 -49.95
C LEU A 243 -17.13 -24.34 -49.32
N GLN A 244 -16.14 -24.72 -50.13
CA GLN A 244 -14.75 -24.85 -49.66
C GLN A 244 -14.21 -23.51 -49.13
N ALA A 245 -13.65 -23.53 -47.93
CA ALA A 245 -12.98 -22.36 -47.35
C ALA A 245 -11.57 -22.22 -47.95
N LYS A 246 -11.38 -21.29 -48.89
CA LYS A 246 -10.07 -20.94 -49.47
C LYS A 246 -9.15 -20.16 -48.50
N ARG A 247 -9.33 -20.28 -47.20
CA ARG A 247 -8.56 -19.52 -46.22
C ARG A 247 -7.57 -20.45 -45.54
N GLY A 248 -6.27 -20.16 -45.68
CA GLY A 248 -5.17 -20.95 -45.12
C GLY A 248 -5.09 -20.86 -43.57
N ALA A 249 -4.28 -21.75 -42.99
CA ALA A 249 -4.03 -21.83 -41.55
C ALA A 249 -3.70 -20.47 -40.91
N TRP A 250 -3.02 -19.58 -41.63
CA TRP A 250 -2.66 -18.22 -41.20
C TRP A 250 -3.87 -17.36 -40.82
N TRP A 251 -5.02 -17.52 -41.49
CA TRP A 251 -6.25 -16.80 -41.13
C TRP A 251 -6.83 -17.24 -39.79
N TYR A 252 -6.72 -18.53 -39.44
CA TYR A 252 -7.16 -19.04 -38.14
C TYR A 252 -6.29 -18.52 -36.98
N SER A 253 -5.00 -18.36 -37.23
CA SER A 253 -4.07 -17.81 -36.23
C SER A 253 -4.47 -16.38 -35.81
N TRP A 254 -4.86 -15.53 -36.78
CA TRP A 254 -5.24 -14.14 -36.46
C TRP A 254 -6.66 -14.02 -35.92
N VAL A 255 -7.56 -14.90 -36.25
CA VAL A 255 -8.99 -14.76 -35.90
C VAL A 255 -9.34 -15.52 -34.63
N VAL A 256 -8.61 -16.56 -34.30
CA VAL A 256 -8.88 -17.42 -33.15
C VAL A 256 -7.74 -17.35 -32.13
N VAL A 257 -6.50 -17.57 -32.57
CA VAL A 257 -5.36 -17.68 -31.66
C VAL A 257 -5.00 -16.33 -31.03
N LEU A 258 -4.94 -15.26 -31.83
CA LEU A 258 -4.56 -13.95 -31.30
C LEU A 258 -5.55 -13.40 -30.25
N PRO A 259 -6.89 -13.44 -30.44
CA PRO A 259 -7.82 -13.06 -29.40
C PRO A 259 -7.68 -13.90 -28.13
N LEU A 260 -7.51 -15.22 -28.24
CA LEU A 260 -7.29 -16.09 -27.08
C LEU A 260 -6.00 -15.77 -26.33
N VAL A 261 -4.92 -15.44 -27.04
CA VAL A 261 -3.65 -15.03 -26.39
C VAL A 261 -3.83 -13.70 -25.66
N ILE A 262 -4.56 -12.75 -26.26
CA ILE A 262 -4.88 -11.48 -25.62
C ILE A 262 -5.73 -11.70 -24.36
N ASP A 263 -6.79 -12.53 -24.45
CA ASP A 263 -7.66 -12.85 -23.33
C ASP A 263 -6.90 -13.52 -22.17
N ILE A 264 -5.99 -14.46 -22.48
CA ILE A 264 -5.11 -15.09 -21.49
C ILE A 264 -4.16 -14.03 -20.86
N GLY A 265 -3.58 -13.15 -21.67
CA GLY A 265 -2.71 -12.07 -21.19
C GLY A 265 -3.43 -11.04 -20.32
N LEU A 266 -4.74 -10.89 -20.46
CA LEU A 266 -5.56 -10.02 -19.61
C LEU A 266 -5.94 -10.68 -18.26
N LEU A 267 -5.84 -12.02 -18.19
CA LEU A 267 -6.15 -12.79 -16.98
C LEU A 267 -4.92 -13.04 -16.09
N LEU A 268 -3.72 -12.93 -16.65
CA LEU A 268 -2.43 -13.08 -15.96
C LEU A 268 -1.88 -11.72 -15.48
#